data_301ad299d6547e0218f1971594392b70
#
_entry.id   301ad299d6547e0218f1971594392b70
#
_cell.length_a   1.000
_cell.length_b   1.000
_cell.length_c   1.000
_cell.angle_alpha   90.00
_cell.angle_beta   90.00
_cell.angle_gamma   90.00
#
_symmetry.space_group_name_H-M   'P 1'
#
loop_
_entity.id
_entity.type
_entity.pdbx_description
1 polymer ?
#
loop_
_entity_poly.entity_id
_entity_poly.type
_entity_poly.pdbx_seq_one_letter_code
_entity_poly.pdbx_strand_id
1 'polypeptide(L)'
;MPRLPLIGSRARLAERYEPHADYGFFGPDSVTWKVWGHPTSYILGFARSVTIEHFDPNLAAAVVQSGGVKYRPHTRYGRTMRYFGMVAFGATEPTAKAADVLVKVHSKAIGHDPVTGGEYDANRPSSQLWIHMTAWHSILLCYETFGPGRLSAEEETQFWAECARAAELQTIDPATVPRSREEVRAYFEEWRPHLAASEAAQDMIDFILGLKVALPPDLPALQSLAFTPVTALMRRAIISTYPRYMRQMAGLSQGPIVDALVRPPTKLLHQVLASNLHLRLALMHLLAPQAVDVAAPAILGMPPLNPITMTPREAQARYGFEVPDHAHPDLRAKQRRRVFDDGVAPSDEGLVESQQHIGPLAPRETASA
;
A
#
# COMPACT_ATOMS: atom_id res chain seq x y z
N MET A 1 -13.72 12.12 -16.66
CA MET A 1 -14.21 11.03 -15.79
C MET A 1 -15.48 10.43 -16.39
N PRO A 2 -15.59 9.11 -16.58
CA PRO A 2 -16.86 8.49 -16.92
C PRO A 2 -17.85 8.74 -15.78
N ARG A 3 -19.03 9.28 -16.09
CA ARG A 3 -20.09 9.48 -15.10
C ARG A 3 -20.61 8.10 -14.66
N LEU A 4 -20.23 7.64 -13.46
CA LEU A 4 -20.85 6.47 -12.86
C LEU A 4 -22.30 6.81 -12.55
N PRO A 5 -23.30 6.03 -13.04
CA PRO A 5 -24.66 6.24 -12.61
C PRO A 5 -24.76 5.95 -11.10
N LEU A 6 -25.29 6.88 -10.34
CA LEU A 6 -25.46 6.74 -8.89
C LEU A 6 -26.52 5.67 -8.51
N ILE A 7 -27.26 5.15 -9.50
CA ILE A 7 -28.34 4.17 -9.32
C ILE A 7 -28.23 3.14 -10.46
N GLY A 8 -28.15 1.87 -10.12
CA GLY A 8 -28.10 0.76 -11.06
C GLY A 8 -27.96 -0.58 -10.35
N SER A 9 -28.29 -1.68 -11.02
CA SER A 9 -28.06 -3.01 -10.45
C SER A 9 -26.56 -3.34 -10.44
N ARG A 10 -26.13 -4.23 -9.52
CA ARG A 10 -24.77 -4.77 -9.46
C ARG A 10 -24.34 -5.36 -10.81
N ALA A 11 -25.24 -6.03 -11.52
CA ALA A 11 -25.00 -6.59 -12.85
C ALA A 11 -24.59 -5.51 -13.86
N ARG A 12 -25.30 -4.38 -13.91
CA ARG A 12 -24.96 -3.25 -14.80
C ARG A 12 -23.62 -2.58 -14.46
N LEU A 13 -23.20 -2.61 -13.20
CA LEU A 13 -21.85 -2.17 -12.83
C LEU A 13 -20.80 -3.16 -13.29
N ALA A 14 -21.06 -4.46 -13.18
CA ALA A 14 -20.15 -5.52 -13.60
C ALA A 14 -19.87 -5.49 -15.10
N GLU A 15 -20.84 -5.11 -15.96
CA GLU A 15 -20.65 -4.97 -17.42
C GLU A 15 -19.52 -3.98 -17.82
N ARG A 16 -19.02 -3.19 -16.88
CA ARG A 16 -17.96 -2.20 -17.12
C ARG A 16 -16.56 -2.73 -16.88
N TYR A 17 -16.43 -3.92 -16.34
CA TYR A 17 -15.17 -4.51 -15.95
C TYR A 17 -15.01 -5.88 -16.58
N GLU A 18 -13.79 -6.21 -16.91
CA GLU A 18 -13.46 -7.54 -17.39
C GLU A 18 -13.27 -8.50 -16.21
N PRO A 19 -13.76 -9.75 -16.29
CA PRO A 19 -13.48 -10.74 -15.27
C PRO A 19 -11.97 -11.06 -15.25
N HIS A 20 -11.45 -11.36 -14.07
CA HIS A 20 -10.07 -11.83 -13.96
C HIS A 20 -9.90 -13.22 -14.57
N ALA A 21 -8.66 -13.60 -14.90
CA ALA A 21 -8.36 -14.95 -15.41
C ALA A 21 -8.62 -16.02 -14.33
N ASP A 22 -8.30 -15.72 -13.09
CA ASP A 22 -8.48 -16.58 -11.91
C ASP A 22 -8.71 -15.74 -10.64
N TYR A 23 -8.89 -16.39 -9.48
CA TYR A 23 -9.08 -15.70 -8.19
C TYR A 23 -7.78 -15.14 -7.57
N GLY A 24 -6.64 -15.30 -8.21
CA GLY A 24 -5.36 -14.88 -7.64
C GLY A 24 -4.92 -15.77 -6.47
N PHE A 25 -4.39 -15.12 -5.43
CA PHE A 25 -3.77 -15.83 -4.31
C PHE A 25 -4.70 -16.08 -3.12
N PHE A 26 -5.88 -15.45 -3.10
CA PHE A 26 -6.77 -15.50 -1.94
C PHE A 26 -8.19 -15.99 -2.29
N GLY A 27 -8.93 -15.29 -3.15
CA GLY A 27 -10.29 -15.64 -3.54
C GLY A 27 -11.39 -15.13 -2.58
N PRO A 28 -12.67 -15.42 -2.91
CA PRO A 28 -13.82 -14.80 -2.26
C PRO A 28 -14.01 -15.22 -0.79
N ASP A 29 -13.54 -16.41 -0.40
CA ASP A 29 -13.67 -16.92 0.97
C ASP A 29 -12.51 -16.50 1.88
N SER A 30 -11.58 -15.69 1.37
CA SER A 30 -10.44 -15.20 2.13
C SER A 30 -10.81 -14.04 3.04
N VAL A 31 -10.14 -13.96 4.18
CA VAL A 31 -10.24 -12.80 5.07
C VAL A 31 -9.53 -11.60 4.45
N THR A 32 -8.54 -11.82 3.60
CA THR A 32 -7.92 -10.77 2.79
C THR A 32 -8.96 -10.02 1.96
N TRP A 33 -9.80 -10.70 1.17
CA TRP A 33 -10.83 -10.02 0.38
C TRP A 33 -11.83 -9.28 1.26
N LYS A 34 -12.20 -9.85 2.40
CA LYS A 34 -13.10 -9.21 3.38
C LYS A 34 -12.52 -7.90 3.92
N VAL A 35 -11.27 -7.93 4.38
CA VAL A 35 -10.61 -6.81 5.06
C VAL A 35 -10.09 -5.79 4.05
N TRP A 36 -9.33 -6.21 3.04
CA TRP A 36 -8.74 -5.33 2.03
C TRP A 36 -9.80 -4.72 1.11
N GLY A 37 -10.88 -5.44 0.87
CA GLY A 37 -12.03 -4.94 0.12
C GLY A 37 -12.84 -3.88 0.85
N HIS A 38 -12.75 -3.72 2.16
CA HIS A 38 -13.51 -2.72 2.90
C HIS A 38 -12.97 -1.29 2.63
N PRO A 39 -13.85 -0.25 2.56
CA PRO A 39 -13.43 1.13 2.26
C PRO A 39 -12.36 1.70 3.20
N THR A 40 -12.29 1.24 4.45
CA THR A 40 -11.23 1.65 5.39
C THR A 40 -9.83 1.34 4.92
N SER A 41 -9.66 0.31 4.09
CA SER A 41 -8.34 -0.19 3.67
C SER A 41 -7.64 0.79 2.73
N TYR A 42 -8.28 1.17 1.63
CA TYR A 42 -7.67 2.04 0.63
C TYR A 42 -7.76 3.55 0.96
N ILE A 43 -8.49 3.93 2.01
CA ILE A 43 -8.54 5.32 2.50
C ILE A 43 -7.62 5.50 3.71
N LEU A 44 -7.92 4.83 4.81
CA LEU A 44 -7.21 5.02 6.09
C LEU A 44 -6.04 4.06 6.28
N GLY A 45 -6.27 2.77 6.00
CA GLY A 45 -5.28 1.73 6.21
C GLY A 45 -4.02 1.95 5.39
N PHE A 46 -4.19 2.27 4.11
CA PHE A 46 -3.09 2.56 3.21
C PHE A 46 -2.30 3.81 3.63
N ALA A 47 -2.98 4.94 3.88
CA ALA A 47 -2.30 6.16 4.31
C ALA A 47 -1.58 5.99 5.67
N ARG A 48 -2.19 5.23 6.60
CA ARG A 48 -1.55 4.86 7.86
C ARG A 48 -0.30 4.04 7.65
N SER A 49 -0.36 3.02 6.79
CA SER A 49 0.79 2.18 6.46
C SER A 49 1.96 3.02 5.97
N VAL A 50 1.74 3.76 4.89
CA VAL A 50 2.79 4.54 4.24
C VAL A 50 3.40 5.58 5.18
N THR A 51 2.62 6.17 6.09
CA THR A 51 3.18 7.10 7.07
C THR A 51 4.01 6.40 8.15
N ILE A 52 3.58 5.22 8.63
CA ILE A 52 4.34 4.46 9.63
C ILE A 52 5.64 3.89 9.04
N GLU A 53 5.63 3.50 7.78
CA GLU A 53 6.82 3.03 7.09
C GLU A 53 7.99 4.04 7.17
N HIS A 54 7.69 5.34 7.11
CA HIS A 54 8.69 6.41 7.14
C HIS A 54 9.38 6.61 8.49
N PHE A 55 8.97 5.91 9.55
CA PHE A 55 9.75 5.85 10.79
C PHE A 55 10.97 4.93 10.68
N ASP A 56 11.05 4.07 9.68
CA ASP A 56 12.29 3.34 9.37
C ASP A 56 13.25 4.26 8.61
N PRO A 57 14.46 4.56 9.14
CA PRO A 57 15.40 5.48 8.51
C PRO A 57 15.86 5.02 7.13
N ASN A 58 16.06 3.71 6.92
CA ASN A 58 16.48 3.17 5.64
C ASN A 58 15.42 3.40 4.56
N LEU A 59 14.15 3.17 4.90
CA LEU A 59 13.05 3.42 3.99
C LEU A 59 12.87 4.91 3.72
N ALA A 60 12.94 5.75 4.76
CA ALA A 60 12.87 7.19 4.60
C ALA A 60 14.00 7.71 3.69
N ALA A 61 15.23 7.21 3.85
CA ALA A 61 16.36 7.54 2.99
C ALA A 61 16.12 7.13 1.53
N ALA A 62 15.65 5.90 1.29
CA ALA A 62 15.32 5.40 -0.04
C ALA A 62 14.26 6.27 -0.73
N VAL A 63 13.26 6.71 0.02
CA VAL A 63 12.17 7.56 -0.48
C VAL A 63 12.66 8.97 -0.80
N VAL A 64 13.44 9.58 0.09
CA VAL A 64 13.94 10.95 -0.07
C VAL A 64 14.96 11.03 -1.22
N GLN A 65 15.92 10.10 -1.27
CA GLN A 65 16.96 10.13 -2.29
C GLN A 65 16.48 9.76 -3.69
N SER A 66 15.49 8.87 -3.81
CA SER A 66 14.89 8.56 -5.12
C SER A 66 14.13 9.75 -5.73
N GLY A 67 13.82 10.78 -4.93
CA GLY A 67 13.09 11.98 -5.37
C GLY A 67 11.66 11.73 -5.87
N GLY A 68 11.29 10.47 -6.10
CA GLY A 68 10.04 10.08 -6.77
C GLY A 68 8.77 10.58 -6.06
N VAL A 69 8.81 10.76 -4.74
CA VAL A 69 7.66 11.29 -3.99
C VAL A 69 7.46 12.78 -4.22
N LYS A 70 8.53 13.57 -4.34
CA LYS A 70 8.44 15.01 -4.59
C LYS A 70 8.16 15.34 -6.07
N TYR A 71 8.77 14.58 -7.00
CA TYR A 71 8.68 14.90 -8.43
C TYR A 71 7.54 14.21 -9.17
N ARG A 72 7.05 13.06 -8.66
CA ARG A 72 5.94 12.30 -9.25
C ARG A 72 5.08 11.63 -8.16
N PRO A 73 4.50 12.40 -7.23
CA PRO A 73 3.77 11.86 -6.09
C PRO A 73 2.58 11.01 -6.51
N HIS A 74 1.81 11.45 -7.50
CA HIS A 74 0.65 10.70 -8.03
C HIS A 74 1.05 9.40 -8.75
N THR A 75 2.19 9.39 -9.46
CA THR A 75 2.72 8.15 -10.06
C THR A 75 3.02 7.12 -8.99
N ARG A 76 3.78 7.51 -7.97
CA ARG A 76 4.17 6.61 -6.89
C ARG A 76 2.94 6.11 -6.13
N TYR A 77 2.04 7.01 -5.75
CA TYR A 77 0.78 6.66 -5.11
C TYR A 77 -0.03 5.66 -5.94
N GLY A 78 -0.32 5.99 -7.20
CA GLY A 78 -1.14 5.14 -8.06
C GLY A 78 -0.53 3.76 -8.30
N ARG A 79 0.80 3.67 -8.50
CA ARG A 79 1.52 2.41 -8.68
C ARG A 79 1.50 1.56 -7.42
N THR A 80 1.69 2.17 -6.25
CA THR A 80 1.64 1.47 -4.98
C THR A 80 0.22 0.94 -4.72
N MET A 81 -0.81 1.76 -4.93
CA MET A 81 -2.20 1.33 -4.81
C MET A 81 -2.54 0.18 -5.76
N ARG A 82 -2.06 0.26 -7.02
CA ARG A 82 -2.26 -0.82 -7.99
C ARG A 82 -1.57 -2.10 -7.55
N TYR A 83 -0.29 -2.04 -7.13
CA TYR A 83 0.46 -3.21 -6.70
C TYR A 83 -0.20 -3.93 -5.52
N PHE A 84 -0.56 -3.19 -4.46
CA PHE A 84 -1.27 -3.77 -3.33
C PHE A 84 -2.66 -4.31 -3.72
N GLY A 85 -3.35 -3.62 -4.63
CA GLY A 85 -4.59 -4.12 -5.23
C GLY A 85 -4.38 -5.44 -5.96
N MET A 86 -3.29 -5.58 -6.75
CA MET A 86 -2.94 -6.81 -7.44
C MET A 86 -2.63 -7.94 -6.46
N VAL A 87 -1.87 -7.68 -5.40
CA VAL A 87 -1.57 -8.68 -4.37
C VAL A 87 -2.84 -9.21 -3.73
N ALA A 88 -3.81 -8.35 -3.43
CA ALA A 88 -5.05 -8.74 -2.76
C ALA A 88 -6.09 -9.38 -3.71
N PHE A 89 -6.24 -8.85 -4.92
CA PHE A 89 -7.38 -9.15 -5.81
C PHE A 89 -7.00 -9.54 -7.24
N GLY A 90 -5.76 -9.33 -7.65
CA GLY A 90 -5.33 -9.55 -9.04
C GLY A 90 -5.24 -11.04 -9.38
N ALA A 91 -5.35 -11.35 -10.67
CA ALA A 91 -5.09 -12.70 -11.18
C ALA A 91 -3.64 -13.12 -10.95
N THR A 92 -3.38 -14.42 -10.86
CA THR A 92 -2.09 -14.99 -10.46
C THR A 92 -0.92 -14.55 -11.34
N GLU A 93 -1.00 -14.75 -12.66
CA GLU A 93 0.11 -14.47 -13.58
C GLU A 93 0.52 -12.97 -13.59
N PRO A 94 -0.39 -12.00 -13.81
CA PRO A 94 -0.01 -10.59 -13.83
C PRO A 94 0.50 -10.10 -12.48
N THR A 95 0.02 -10.67 -11.37
CA THR A 95 0.51 -10.30 -10.03
C THR A 95 1.90 -10.87 -9.75
N ALA A 96 2.16 -12.13 -10.10
CA ALA A 96 3.50 -12.71 -10.01
C ALA A 96 4.51 -11.95 -10.89
N LYS A 97 4.09 -11.55 -12.11
CA LYS A 97 4.89 -10.71 -12.99
C LYS A 97 5.19 -9.33 -12.38
N ALA A 98 4.19 -8.69 -11.76
CA ALA A 98 4.38 -7.40 -11.11
C ALA A 98 5.35 -7.51 -9.91
N ALA A 99 5.33 -8.62 -9.17
CA ALA A 99 6.27 -8.89 -8.08
C ALA A 99 7.71 -9.05 -8.61
N ASP A 100 7.91 -9.81 -9.69
CA ASP A 100 9.21 -9.95 -10.36
C ASP A 100 9.76 -8.59 -10.82
N VAL A 101 8.92 -7.77 -11.47
CA VAL A 101 9.28 -6.42 -11.90
C VAL A 101 9.62 -5.52 -10.70
N LEU A 102 8.90 -5.66 -9.58
CA LEU A 102 9.16 -4.86 -8.38
C LEU A 102 10.56 -5.14 -7.81
N VAL A 103 11.01 -6.40 -7.77
CA VAL A 103 12.39 -6.75 -7.35
C VAL A 103 13.43 -6.06 -8.24
N LYS A 104 13.21 -6.02 -9.56
CA LYS A 104 14.09 -5.28 -10.50
C LYS A 104 14.12 -3.78 -10.25
N VAL A 105 12.96 -3.19 -10.00
CA VAL A 105 12.84 -1.75 -9.67
C VAL A 105 13.54 -1.46 -8.34
N HIS A 106 13.32 -2.28 -7.32
CA HIS A 106 13.92 -2.14 -6.00
C HIS A 106 15.44 -2.33 -6.02
N SER A 107 16.00 -3.11 -6.95
CA SER A 107 17.46 -3.24 -7.08
C SER A 107 18.17 -1.92 -7.43
N LYS A 108 17.43 -0.93 -7.93
CA LYS A 108 17.91 0.44 -8.19
C LYS A 108 17.72 1.39 -7.01
N ALA A 109 16.87 1.03 -6.05
CA ALA A 109 16.59 1.82 -4.85
C ALA A 109 17.52 1.42 -3.70
N ILE A 110 18.81 1.71 -3.89
CA ILE A 110 19.92 1.43 -2.96
C ILE A 110 20.79 2.67 -2.79
N GLY A 111 21.44 2.83 -1.65
CA GLY A 111 22.32 3.97 -1.41
C GLY A 111 22.75 4.08 0.05
N HIS A 112 23.32 5.24 0.41
CA HIS A 112 23.73 5.52 1.79
C HIS A 112 22.59 6.19 2.56
N ASP A 113 22.36 5.73 3.79
CA ASP A 113 21.40 6.33 4.71
C ASP A 113 22.10 7.47 5.50
N PRO A 114 21.68 8.72 5.28
CA PRO A 114 22.31 9.86 5.96
C PRO A 114 21.97 9.95 7.45
N VAL A 115 20.98 9.20 7.93
CA VAL A 115 20.53 9.22 9.34
C VAL A 115 21.33 8.24 10.17
N THR A 116 21.49 7.01 9.68
CA THR A 116 22.23 5.95 10.40
C THR A 116 23.68 5.83 9.99
N GLY A 117 24.09 6.44 8.87
CA GLY A 117 25.40 6.27 8.25
C GLY A 117 25.59 4.91 7.56
N GLY A 118 24.57 4.07 7.54
CA GLY A 118 24.57 2.76 6.91
C GLY A 118 24.17 2.79 5.42
N GLU A 119 23.93 1.61 4.88
CA GLU A 119 23.40 1.42 3.53
C GLU A 119 21.93 1.05 3.58
N TYR A 120 21.10 1.65 2.73
CA TYR A 120 19.77 1.17 2.48
C TYR A 120 19.71 0.34 1.19
N ASP A 121 18.83 -0.66 1.19
CA ASP A 121 18.52 -1.50 0.03
C ASP A 121 17.02 -1.86 0.10
N ALA A 122 16.26 -1.42 -0.90
CA ALA A 122 14.81 -1.66 -0.93
C ALA A 122 14.43 -3.14 -1.07
N ASN A 123 15.36 -4.01 -1.48
CA ASN A 123 15.19 -5.46 -1.48
C ASN A 123 15.73 -6.15 -0.21
N ARG A 124 16.19 -5.40 0.79
CA ARG A 124 16.64 -6.00 2.06
C ARG A 124 15.44 -6.69 2.73
N PRO A 125 15.54 -7.99 3.09
CA PRO A 125 14.41 -8.74 3.67
C PRO A 125 13.78 -8.07 4.90
N SER A 126 14.59 -7.50 5.80
CA SER A 126 14.08 -6.81 6.98
C SER A 126 13.29 -5.55 6.65
N SER A 127 13.74 -4.75 5.65
CA SER A 127 13.00 -3.57 5.19
C SER A 127 11.69 -3.95 4.49
N GLN A 128 11.71 -5.03 3.69
CA GLN A 128 10.51 -5.56 3.05
C GLN A 128 9.51 -6.09 4.11
N LEU A 129 9.99 -6.79 5.14
CA LEU A 129 9.15 -7.28 6.23
C LEU A 129 8.53 -6.10 7.00
N TRP A 130 9.28 -5.03 7.26
CA TRP A 130 8.75 -3.81 7.90
C TRP A 130 7.58 -3.22 7.10
N ILE A 131 7.76 -3.00 5.80
CA ILE A 131 6.72 -2.49 4.90
C ILE A 131 5.51 -3.42 4.88
N HIS A 132 5.77 -4.74 4.78
CA HIS A 132 4.73 -5.75 4.74
C HIS A 132 3.88 -5.75 6.01
N MET A 133 4.53 -5.78 7.18
CA MET A 133 3.84 -5.80 8.47
C MET A 133 3.12 -4.49 8.77
N THR A 134 3.70 -3.34 8.43
CA THR A 134 3.03 -2.05 8.58
C THR A 134 1.78 -1.95 7.70
N ALA A 135 1.82 -2.49 6.47
CA ALA A 135 0.67 -2.51 5.57
C ALA A 135 -0.46 -3.40 6.13
N TRP A 136 -0.17 -4.68 6.37
CA TRP A 136 -1.17 -5.64 6.82
C TRP A 136 -1.77 -5.26 8.17
N HIS A 137 -0.95 -4.87 9.14
CA HIS A 137 -1.40 -4.40 10.43
C HIS A 137 -2.22 -3.10 10.33
N SER A 138 -1.81 -2.12 9.51
CA SER A 138 -2.54 -0.85 9.37
C SER A 138 -3.93 -1.05 8.77
N ILE A 139 -4.02 -1.91 7.77
CA ILE A 139 -5.28 -2.24 7.09
C ILE A 139 -6.23 -2.96 8.06
N LEU A 140 -5.75 -3.97 8.79
CA LEU A 140 -6.56 -4.65 9.81
C LEU A 140 -7.00 -3.70 10.92
N LEU A 141 -6.08 -2.89 11.47
CA LEU A 141 -6.40 -1.96 12.56
C LEU A 141 -7.45 -0.92 12.13
N CYS A 142 -7.35 -0.39 10.91
CA CYS A 142 -8.36 0.54 10.39
C CYS A 142 -9.70 -0.15 10.13
N TYR A 143 -9.70 -1.38 9.64
CA TYR A 143 -10.91 -2.20 9.51
C TYR A 143 -11.59 -2.41 10.86
N GLU A 144 -10.84 -2.78 11.90
CA GLU A 144 -11.37 -3.01 13.24
C GLU A 144 -11.86 -1.73 13.92
N THR A 145 -11.14 -0.61 13.72
CA THR A 145 -11.44 0.66 14.41
C THR A 145 -12.59 1.43 13.76
N PHE A 146 -12.60 1.52 12.44
CA PHE A 146 -13.53 2.37 11.68
C PHE A 146 -14.50 1.59 10.79
N GLY A 147 -14.36 0.29 10.71
CA GLY A 147 -15.20 -0.62 9.95
C GLY A 147 -16.12 -1.47 10.86
N PRO A 148 -16.37 -2.73 10.47
CA PRO A 148 -17.30 -3.62 11.18
C PRO A 148 -16.88 -3.96 12.62
N GLY A 149 -15.59 -3.94 12.93
CA GLY A 149 -15.05 -4.31 14.23
C GLY A 149 -14.06 -5.46 14.14
N ARG A 150 -13.75 -6.08 15.29
CA ARG A 150 -12.76 -7.15 15.38
C ARG A 150 -13.17 -8.38 14.58
N LEU A 151 -12.17 -9.03 13.99
CA LEU A 151 -12.32 -10.35 13.39
C LEU A 151 -12.58 -11.40 14.49
N SER A 152 -13.22 -12.51 14.13
CA SER A 152 -13.24 -13.69 15.02
C SER A 152 -11.83 -14.27 15.16
N ALA A 153 -11.62 -15.17 16.14
CA ALA A 153 -10.32 -15.80 16.33
C ALA A 153 -9.87 -16.61 15.11
N GLU A 154 -10.81 -17.31 14.48
CA GLU A 154 -10.59 -18.09 13.26
C GLU A 154 -10.23 -17.18 12.10
N GLU A 155 -10.97 -16.10 11.89
CA GLU A 155 -10.69 -15.11 10.85
C GLU A 155 -9.35 -14.40 11.07
N GLU A 156 -9.00 -14.09 12.31
CA GLU A 156 -7.71 -13.48 12.63
C GLU A 156 -6.55 -14.44 12.33
N THR A 157 -6.68 -15.71 12.68
CA THR A 157 -5.69 -16.75 12.34
C THR A 157 -5.53 -16.89 10.84
N GLN A 158 -6.64 -16.92 10.09
CA GLN A 158 -6.62 -16.97 8.63
C GLN A 158 -5.96 -15.71 8.04
N PHE A 159 -6.29 -14.52 8.54
CA PHE A 159 -5.73 -13.26 8.05
C PHE A 159 -4.20 -13.22 8.15
N TRP A 160 -3.64 -13.66 9.29
CA TRP A 160 -2.19 -13.70 9.47
C TRP A 160 -1.51 -14.81 8.65
N ALA A 161 -2.19 -15.92 8.43
CA ALA A 161 -1.71 -16.96 7.50
C ALA A 161 -1.69 -16.44 6.04
N GLU A 162 -2.70 -15.68 5.64
CA GLU A 162 -2.77 -15.01 4.34
C GLU A 162 -1.73 -13.90 4.21
N CYS A 163 -1.45 -13.16 5.29
CA CYS A 163 -0.34 -12.21 5.36
C CYS A 163 1.00 -12.89 5.04
N ALA A 164 1.29 -14.01 5.67
CA ALA A 164 2.51 -14.76 5.41
C ALA A 164 2.57 -15.34 3.98
N ARG A 165 1.43 -15.73 3.40
CA ARG A 165 1.34 -16.13 1.99
C ARG A 165 1.69 -14.98 1.05
N ALA A 166 1.18 -13.77 1.32
CA ALA A 166 1.50 -12.60 0.50
C ALA A 166 2.98 -12.23 0.53
N ALA A 167 3.69 -12.50 1.62
CA ALA A 167 5.12 -12.25 1.75
C ALA A 167 5.98 -13.04 0.74
N GLU A 168 5.46 -14.16 0.21
CA GLU A 168 6.10 -14.94 -0.86
C GLU A 168 6.28 -14.14 -2.18
N LEU A 169 5.58 -13.02 -2.35
CA LEU A 169 5.75 -12.10 -3.48
C LEU A 169 6.87 -11.08 -3.28
N GLN A 170 7.55 -11.11 -2.14
CA GLN A 170 8.59 -10.16 -1.75
C GLN A 170 9.86 -10.90 -1.37
N THR A 171 10.94 -10.17 -1.10
CA THR A 171 12.22 -10.75 -0.67
C THR A 171 12.22 -11.17 0.82
N ILE A 172 11.09 -11.54 1.35
CA ILE A 172 10.86 -11.94 2.73
C ILE A 172 10.86 -13.47 2.82
N ASP A 173 11.53 -14.01 3.83
CA ASP A 173 11.30 -15.40 4.23
C ASP A 173 9.93 -15.49 4.91
N PRO A 174 8.95 -16.22 4.34
CA PRO A 174 7.60 -16.33 4.90
C PRO A 174 7.57 -16.96 6.31
N ALA A 175 8.62 -17.68 6.70
CA ALA A 175 8.75 -18.24 8.03
C ALA A 175 8.98 -17.17 9.12
N THR A 176 9.52 -16.01 8.73
CA THR A 176 9.77 -14.89 9.66
C THR A 176 8.57 -13.97 9.87
N VAL A 177 7.50 -14.18 9.10
CA VAL A 177 6.28 -13.34 9.18
C VAL A 177 5.48 -13.69 10.43
N PRO A 178 5.18 -12.72 11.32
CA PRO A 178 4.31 -12.92 12.48
C PRO A 178 2.93 -13.46 12.09
N ARG A 179 2.44 -14.45 12.82
CA ARG A 179 1.20 -15.19 12.53
C ARG A 179 0.12 -15.08 13.60
N SER A 180 0.35 -14.22 14.59
CA SER A 180 -0.63 -13.94 15.65
C SER A 180 -0.52 -12.47 16.08
N ARG A 181 -1.53 -11.97 16.75
CA ARG A 181 -1.54 -10.60 17.29
C ARG A 181 -0.42 -10.39 18.33
N GLU A 182 -0.09 -11.42 19.09
CA GLU A 182 1.01 -11.43 20.05
C GLU A 182 2.36 -11.30 19.35
N GLU A 183 2.58 -12.10 18.31
CA GLU A 183 3.80 -12.07 17.52
C GLU A 183 3.94 -10.73 16.77
N VAL A 184 2.85 -10.20 16.21
CA VAL A 184 2.84 -8.87 15.57
C VAL A 184 3.19 -7.78 16.57
N ARG A 185 2.67 -7.84 17.80
CA ARG A 185 3.02 -6.89 18.87
C ARG A 185 4.49 -7.01 19.23
N ALA A 186 4.99 -8.24 19.42
CA ALA A 186 6.39 -8.50 19.72
C ALA A 186 7.31 -7.96 18.62
N TYR A 187 6.96 -8.19 17.35
CA TYR A 187 7.69 -7.67 16.21
C TYR A 187 7.80 -6.13 16.21
N PHE A 188 6.69 -5.42 16.48
CA PHE A 188 6.72 -3.95 16.54
C PHE A 188 7.50 -3.42 17.74
N GLU A 189 7.48 -4.09 18.89
CA GLU A 189 8.28 -3.70 20.06
C GLU A 189 9.78 -3.98 19.85
N GLU A 190 10.13 -5.08 19.17
CA GLU A 190 11.51 -5.39 18.79
C GLU A 190 12.03 -4.35 17.76
N TRP A 191 11.18 -3.94 16.79
CA TRP A 191 11.58 -2.97 15.79
C TRP A 191 11.66 -1.54 16.33
N ARG A 192 10.96 -1.23 17.41
CA ARG A 192 10.82 0.12 17.96
C ARG A 192 12.14 0.85 18.22
N PRO A 193 13.23 0.25 18.73
CA PRO A 193 14.52 0.93 18.92
C PRO A 193 15.18 1.39 17.61
N HIS A 194 14.80 0.82 16.47
CA HIS A 194 15.34 1.14 15.15
C HIS A 194 14.60 2.32 14.49
N LEU A 195 13.46 2.74 15.05
CA LEU A 195 12.64 3.80 14.48
C LEU A 195 13.20 5.17 14.82
N ALA A 196 13.22 6.06 13.82
CA ALA A 196 13.57 7.46 13.94
C ALA A 196 12.74 8.29 12.96
N ALA A 197 12.57 9.57 13.26
CA ALA A 197 11.93 10.50 12.34
C ALA A 197 12.84 11.73 12.17
N SER A 198 13.67 11.72 11.11
CA SER A 198 14.40 12.90 10.67
C SER A 198 13.43 14.00 10.22
N GLU A 199 13.88 15.24 10.10
CA GLU A 199 13.05 16.34 9.57
C GLU A 199 12.44 15.96 8.21
N ALA A 200 13.24 15.36 7.31
CA ALA A 200 12.75 14.91 6.01
C ALA A 200 11.67 13.82 6.12
N ALA A 201 11.77 12.91 7.10
CA ALA A 201 10.73 11.92 7.37
C ALA A 201 9.47 12.56 7.97
N GLN A 202 9.61 13.53 8.87
CA GLN A 202 8.48 14.28 9.44
C GLN A 202 7.73 15.07 8.35
N ASP A 203 8.45 15.77 7.47
CA ASP A 203 7.88 16.48 6.32
C ASP A 203 7.12 15.53 5.39
N MET A 204 7.66 14.32 5.15
CA MET A 204 7.02 13.31 4.33
C MET A 204 5.76 12.75 4.99
N ILE A 205 5.81 12.47 6.28
CA ILE A 205 4.64 12.02 7.06
C ILE A 205 3.54 13.08 7.01
N ASP A 206 3.90 14.36 7.21
CA ASP A 206 2.93 15.46 7.16
C ASP A 206 2.31 15.63 5.77
N PHE A 207 3.13 15.54 4.72
CA PHE A 207 2.68 15.56 3.33
C PHE A 207 1.67 14.44 3.03
N ILE A 208 1.99 13.19 3.42
CA ILE A 208 1.11 12.04 3.19
C ILE A 208 -0.19 12.18 4.00
N LEU A 209 -0.10 12.60 5.26
CA LEU A 209 -1.26 12.85 6.12
C LEU A 209 -2.14 14.00 5.61
N GLY A 210 -1.62 14.87 4.74
CA GLY A 210 -2.41 15.87 4.04
C GLY A 210 -3.40 15.28 3.04
N LEU A 211 -3.21 14.02 2.61
CA LEU A 211 -4.05 13.23 1.67
C LEU A 211 -4.25 13.87 0.30
N LYS A 212 -3.53 14.96 0.00
CA LYS A 212 -3.66 15.66 -1.29
C LYS A 212 -3.21 14.79 -2.46
N VAL A 213 -2.22 13.93 -2.24
CA VAL A 213 -1.71 12.99 -3.26
C VAL A 213 -2.76 11.97 -3.71
N ALA A 214 -3.77 11.70 -2.89
CA ALA A 214 -4.86 10.81 -3.25
C ALA A 214 -5.94 11.49 -4.11
N LEU A 215 -5.96 12.80 -4.15
CA LEU A 215 -6.89 13.56 -5.00
C LEU A 215 -6.31 13.74 -6.40
N PRO A 216 -7.15 13.82 -7.45
CA PRO A 216 -6.66 14.10 -8.81
C PRO A 216 -5.84 15.39 -8.87
N PRO A 217 -4.69 15.40 -9.58
CA PRO A 217 -3.83 16.59 -9.67
C PRO A 217 -4.50 17.76 -10.42
N ASP A 218 -5.42 17.46 -11.30
CA ASP A 218 -6.20 18.41 -12.12
C ASP A 218 -7.51 18.85 -11.48
N LEU A 219 -7.69 18.55 -10.16
CA LEU A 219 -8.93 18.90 -9.46
C LEU A 219 -9.06 20.43 -9.32
N PRO A 220 -10.16 21.05 -9.80
CA PRO A 220 -10.37 22.48 -9.67
C PRO A 220 -10.27 22.95 -8.21
N ALA A 221 -9.67 24.13 -7.98
CA ALA A 221 -9.41 24.66 -6.63
C ALA A 221 -10.66 24.68 -5.72
N LEU A 222 -11.82 25.04 -6.26
CA LEU A 222 -13.08 25.03 -5.50
C LEU A 222 -13.49 23.63 -5.06
N GLN A 223 -13.29 22.63 -5.92
CA GLN A 223 -13.57 21.22 -5.57
C GLN A 223 -12.55 20.69 -4.57
N SER A 224 -11.26 21.04 -4.74
CA SER A 224 -10.22 20.70 -3.78
C SER A 224 -10.55 21.28 -2.38
N LEU A 225 -11.02 22.52 -2.32
CA LEU A 225 -11.47 23.15 -1.08
C LEU A 225 -12.63 22.39 -0.43
N ALA A 226 -13.57 21.89 -1.23
CA ALA A 226 -14.72 21.10 -0.73
C ALA A 226 -14.29 19.76 -0.07
N PHE A 227 -13.15 19.19 -0.45
CA PHE A 227 -12.60 17.99 0.18
C PHE A 227 -11.87 18.27 1.50
N THR A 228 -11.52 19.53 1.80
CA THR A 228 -10.75 19.89 3.00
C THR A 228 -11.34 19.36 4.31
N PRO A 229 -12.66 19.45 4.59
CA PRO A 229 -13.20 18.92 5.84
C PRO A 229 -13.07 17.38 5.94
N VAL A 230 -13.23 16.67 4.83
CA VAL A 230 -13.12 15.20 4.78
C VAL A 230 -11.65 14.78 4.97
N THR A 231 -10.71 15.40 4.26
CA THR A 231 -9.28 15.09 4.42
C THR A 231 -8.78 15.44 5.82
N ALA A 232 -9.26 16.55 6.42
CA ALA A 232 -8.94 16.91 7.80
C ALA A 232 -9.49 15.86 8.80
N LEU A 233 -10.72 15.36 8.60
CA LEU A 233 -11.28 14.28 9.42
C LEU A 233 -10.45 13.00 9.27
N MET A 234 -10.11 12.61 8.02
CA MET A 234 -9.30 11.40 7.75
C MET A 234 -7.91 11.52 8.36
N ARG A 235 -7.23 12.66 8.21
CA ARG A 235 -5.94 12.94 8.88
C ARG A 235 -6.02 12.67 10.38
N ARG A 236 -7.00 13.27 11.05
CA ARG A 236 -7.20 13.11 12.49
C ARG A 236 -7.55 11.66 12.87
N ALA A 237 -8.35 10.98 12.07
CA ALA A 237 -8.68 9.59 12.27
C ALA A 237 -7.42 8.70 12.19
N ILE A 238 -6.56 8.90 11.18
CA ILE A 238 -5.29 8.18 11.03
C ILE A 238 -4.40 8.43 12.27
N ILE A 239 -4.19 9.69 12.66
CA ILE A 239 -3.37 10.05 13.84
C ILE A 239 -3.94 9.40 15.11
N SER A 240 -5.27 9.27 15.26
CA SER A 240 -5.91 8.64 16.42
C SER A 240 -5.53 7.16 16.60
N THR A 241 -4.99 6.51 15.56
CA THR A 241 -4.54 5.11 15.58
C THR A 241 -3.06 4.96 15.93
N TYR A 242 -2.30 6.05 16.00
CA TYR A 242 -0.86 5.98 16.28
C TYR A 242 -0.59 5.83 17.77
N PRO A 243 0.39 4.99 18.16
CA PRO A 243 0.96 5.01 19.50
C PRO A 243 1.51 6.39 19.87
N ARG A 244 1.54 6.73 21.14
CA ARG A 244 2.01 8.04 21.63
C ARG A 244 3.44 8.36 21.15
N TYR A 245 4.33 7.36 21.23
CA TYR A 245 5.73 7.55 20.84
C TYR A 245 5.89 7.90 19.35
N MET A 246 5.10 7.29 18.46
CA MET A 246 5.12 7.63 17.03
C MET A 246 4.61 9.05 16.77
N ARG A 247 3.56 9.48 17.50
CA ARG A 247 3.07 10.88 17.39
C ARG A 247 4.15 11.86 17.83
N GLN A 248 4.84 11.57 18.94
CA GLN A 248 5.94 12.42 19.43
C GLN A 248 7.10 12.49 18.43
N MET A 249 7.53 11.33 17.88
CA MET A 249 8.59 11.30 16.86
C MET A 249 8.23 12.10 15.61
N ALA A 250 6.97 12.05 15.16
CA ALA A 250 6.50 12.79 13.99
C ALA A 250 6.10 14.25 14.28
N GLY A 251 6.27 14.75 15.51
CA GLY A 251 5.84 16.10 15.89
C GLY A 251 4.32 16.31 15.83
N LEU A 252 3.53 15.21 15.89
CA LEU A 252 2.07 15.26 15.76
C LEU A 252 1.41 15.49 17.13
N SER A 253 0.72 16.61 17.29
CA SER A 253 -0.03 16.94 18.50
C SER A 253 -1.53 16.63 18.32
N GLN A 254 -2.01 15.58 18.98
CA GLN A 254 -3.44 15.26 19.06
C GLN A 254 -3.75 14.58 20.38
N GLY A 255 -4.67 15.17 21.13
CA GLY A 255 -5.07 14.65 22.44
C GLY A 255 -6.19 13.60 22.37
N PRO A 256 -6.42 12.86 23.46
CA PRO A 256 -7.40 11.76 23.50
C PRO A 256 -8.85 12.21 23.28
N ILE A 257 -9.18 13.46 23.58
CA ILE A 257 -10.51 14.03 23.32
C ILE A 257 -10.77 14.09 21.80
N VAL A 258 -9.78 14.58 21.03
CA VAL A 258 -9.90 14.63 19.57
C VAL A 258 -9.97 13.21 19.01
N ASP A 259 -9.17 12.28 19.54
CA ASP A 259 -9.23 10.86 19.15
C ASP A 259 -10.64 10.26 19.34
N ALA A 260 -11.30 10.57 20.47
CA ALA A 260 -12.65 10.11 20.76
C ALA A 260 -13.69 10.75 19.82
N LEU A 261 -13.56 12.04 19.52
CA LEU A 261 -14.51 12.80 18.69
C LEU A 261 -14.46 12.41 17.21
N VAL A 262 -13.30 12.05 16.67
CA VAL A 262 -13.17 11.72 15.25
C VAL A 262 -13.60 10.29 14.89
N ARG A 263 -13.60 9.37 15.84
CA ARG A 263 -13.93 7.96 15.58
C ARG A 263 -15.37 7.73 15.12
N PRO A 264 -16.43 8.25 15.80
CA PRO A 264 -17.80 8.02 15.39
C PRO A 264 -18.13 8.51 13.98
N PRO A 265 -17.84 9.77 13.58
CA PRO A 265 -18.15 10.24 12.24
C PRO A 265 -17.33 9.52 11.16
N THR A 266 -16.07 9.13 11.45
CA THR A 266 -15.26 8.33 10.53
C THR A 266 -15.86 6.95 10.32
N LYS A 267 -16.30 6.28 11.40
CA LYS A 267 -16.95 4.98 11.32
C LYS A 267 -18.26 5.07 10.51
N LEU A 268 -19.08 6.06 10.78
CA LEU A 268 -20.34 6.27 10.05
C LEU A 268 -20.08 6.48 8.54
N LEU A 269 -19.09 7.31 8.17
CA LEU A 269 -18.73 7.53 6.78
C LEU A 269 -18.35 6.22 6.09
N HIS A 270 -17.51 5.39 6.73
CA HIS A 270 -17.10 4.12 6.14
C HIS A 270 -18.23 3.08 6.08
N GLN A 271 -19.18 3.11 7.01
CA GLN A 271 -20.38 2.28 6.93
C GLN A 271 -21.26 2.67 5.73
N VAL A 272 -21.44 3.98 5.48
CA VAL A 272 -22.17 4.46 4.29
C VAL A 272 -21.45 4.05 3.00
N LEU A 273 -20.12 4.20 2.95
CA LEU A 273 -19.33 3.76 1.79
C LEU A 273 -19.41 2.25 1.58
N ALA A 274 -19.36 1.46 2.64
CA ALA A 274 -19.45 0.00 2.56
C ALA A 274 -20.81 -0.49 2.10
N SER A 275 -21.89 0.21 2.48
CA SER A 275 -23.26 -0.16 2.12
C SER A 275 -23.67 0.20 0.69
N ASN A 276 -22.90 1.04 -0.01
CA ASN A 276 -23.24 1.52 -1.35
C ASN A 276 -22.11 1.26 -2.36
N LEU A 277 -22.29 0.24 -3.20
CA LEU A 277 -21.30 -0.17 -4.21
C LEU A 277 -20.99 0.94 -5.23
N HIS A 278 -21.97 1.73 -5.64
CA HIS A 278 -21.77 2.81 -6.60
C HIS A 278 -20.89 3.91 -6.02
N LEU A 279 -21.19 4.33 -4.78
CA LEU A 279 -20.41 5.33 -4.07
C LEU A 279 -18.98 4.84 -3.81
N ARG A 280 -18.85 3.57 -3.42
CA ARG A 280 -17.55 2.92 -3.20
C ARG A 280 -16.70 2.90 -4.45
N LEU A 281 -17.23 2.44 -5.59
CA LEU A 281 -16.51 2.42 -6.86
C LEU A 281 -16.23 3.82 -7.39
N ALA A 282 -17.18 4.78 -7.23
CA ALA A 282 -16.95 6.17 -7.59
C ALA A 282 -15.80 6.79 -6.80
N LEU A 283 -15.72 6.50 -5.50
CA LEU A 283 -14.64 6.95 -4.66
C LEU A 283 -13.30 6.29 -5.03
N MET A 284 -13.30 5.01 -5.36
CA MET A 284 -12.10 4.33 -5.86
C MET A 284 -11.61 4.92 -7.18
N HIS A 285 -12.51 5.21 -8.13
CA HIS A 285 -12.15 5.91 -9.37
C HIS A 285 -11.56 7.30 -9.11
N LEU A 286 -12.01 7.98 -8.07
CA LEU A 286 -11.48 9.29 -7.68
C LEU A 286 -10.10 9.18 -7.05
N LEU A 287 -9.93 8.28 -6.07
CA LEU A 287 -8.74 8.21 -5.22
C LEU A 287 -7.67 7.25 -5.72
N ALA A 288 -8.03 6.18 -6.42
CA ALA A 288 -7.12 5.13 -6.85
C ALA A 288 -7.50 4.57 -8.23
N PRO A 289 -7.59 5.42 -9.29
CA PRO A 289 -8.09 5.01 -10.59
C PRO A 289 -7.31 3.84 -11.19
N GLN A 290 -6.01 3.75 -10.91
CA GLN A 290 -5.14 2.67 -11.41
C GLN A 290 -5.38 1.31 -10.74
N ALA A 291 -6.05 1.27 -9.60
CA ALA A 291 -6.35 0.03 -8.87
C ALA A 291 -7.78 -0.48 -9.12
N VAL A 292 -8.63 0.33 -9.75
CA VAL A 292 -10.07 0.01 -9.89
C VAL A 292 -10.27 -1.25 -10.72
N ASP A 293 -9.61 -1.38 -11.86
CA ASP A 293 -9.77 -2.53 -12.76
C ASP A 293 -9.35 -3.85 -12.08
N VAL A 294 -8.41 -3.74 -11.14
CA VAL A 294 -7.95 -4.88 -10.35
C VAL A 294 -8.92 -5.24 -9.22
N ALA A 295 -9.44 -4.25 -8.50
CA ALA A 295 -10.24 -4.49 -7.30
C ALA A 295 -11.74 -4.60 -7.58
N ALA A 296 -12.26 -3.93 -8.62
CA ALA A 296 -13.68 -3.89 -8.91
C ALA A 296 -14.31 -5.26 -9.17
N PRO A 297 -13.70 -6.20 -9.93
CA PRO A 297 -14.26 -7.53 -10.12
C PRO A 297 -14.49 -8.26 -8.79
N ALA A 298 -13.51 -8.23 -7.88
CA ALA A 298 -13.63 -8.84 -6.56
C ALA A 298 -14.72 -8.17 -5.70
N ILE A 299 -14.75 -6.83 -5.67
CA ILE A 299 -15.76 -6.03 -4.94
C ILE A 299 -17.16 -6.30 -5.46
N LEU A 300 -17.30 -6.48 -6.76
CA LEU A 300 -18.56 -6.82 -7.43
C LEU A 300 -18.89 -8.31 -7.35
N GLY A 301 -18.00 -9.15 -6.83
CA GLY A 301 -18.16 -10.61 -6.76
C GLY A 301 -18.34 -11.22 -8.15
N MET A 302 -17.61 -10.71 -9.14
CA MET A 302 -17.60 -11.28 -10.48
C MET A 302 -16.83 -12.60 -10.45
N PRO A 303 -17.38 -13.68 -11.00
CA PRO A 303 -16.60 -14.90 -11.14
C PRO A 303 -15.48 -14.69 -12.18
N PRO A 304 -14.27 -15.21 -11.94
CA PRO A 304 -13.20 -15.18 -12.94
C PRO A 304 -13.48 -16.19 -14.07
N LEU A 305 -12.67 -16.12 -15.13
CA LEU A 305 -12.76 -17.06 -16.24
C LEU A 305 -12.45 -18.50 -15.79
N ASN A 306 -11.53 -18.65 -14.85
CA ASN A 306 -11.19 -19.92 -14.23
C ASN A 306 -11.22 -19.77 -12.69
N PRO A 307 -12.17 -20.35 -11.97
CA PRO A 307 -12.39 -20.11 -10.53
C PRO A 307 -11.41 -20.90 -9.65
N ILE A 308 -10.11 -20.73 -9.85
CA ILE A 308 -9.04 -21.31 -9.03
C ILE A 308 -8.23 -20.25 -8.29
N THR A 309 -7.60 -20.67 -7.21
CA THR A 309 -6.55 -19.93 -6.50
C THR A 309 -5.23 -20.69 -6.57
N MET A 310 -4.12 -19.98 -6.45
CA MET A 310 -2.77 -20.55 -6.31
C MET A 310 -2.04 -19.88 -5.16
N THR A 311 -0.99 -20.50 -4.66
CA THR A 311 0.00 -19.82 -3.84
C THR A 311 0.95 -18.99 -4.74
N PRO A 312 1.61 -17.96 -4.22
CA PRO A 312 2.62 -17.25 -5.01
C PRO A 312 3.77 -18.15 -5.48
N ARG A 313 4.18 -19.12 -4.67
CA ARG A 313 5.22 -20.11 -5.06
C ARG A 313 4.78 -21.01 -6.24
N GLU A 314 3.54 -21.47 -6.21
CA GLU A 314 2.98 -22.25 -7.35
C GLU A 314 2.93 -21.40 -8.62
N ALA A 315 2.52 -20.13 -8.52
CA ALA A 315 2.48 -19.22 -9.65
C ALA A 315 3.89 -18.91 -10.20
N GLN A 316 4.86 -18.65 -9.32
CA GLN A 316 6.26 -18.43 -9.71
C GLN A 316 6.79 -19.65 -10.50
N ALA A 317 6.59 -20.84 -9.98
CA ALA A 317 7.01 -22.09 -10.65
C ALA A 317 6.29 -22.29 -11.99
N ARG A 318 4.97 -22.06 -12.03
CA ARG A 318 4.14 -22.26 -13.23
C ARG A 318 4.48 -21.31 -14.36
N TYR A 319 4.74 -20.04 -14.05
CA TYR A 319 4.97 -18.98 -15.04
C TYR A 319 6.45 -18.65 -15.27
N GLY A 320 7.36 -19.39 -14.62
CA GLY A 320 8.80 -19.25 -14.83
C GLY A 320 9.41 -17.99 -14.21
N PHE A 321 8.84 -17.50 -13.11
CA PHE A 321 9.44 -16.42 -12.32
C PHE A 321 10.35 -16.97 -11.24
N GLU A 322 11.44 -16.25 -10.97
CA GLU A 322 12.33 -16.59 -9.86
C GLU A 322 11.65 -16.28 -8.51
N VAL A 323 12.07 -17.01 -7.49
CA VAL A 323 11.71 -16.70 -6.11
C VAL A 323 12.31 -15.34 -5.73
N PRO A 324 11.54 -14.35 -5.25
CA PRO A 324 11.99 -12.98 -5.09
C PRO A 324 13.26 -12.80 -4.25
N ASP A 325 13.45 -13.64 -3.23
CA ASP A 325 14.62 -13.60 -2.36
C ASP A 325 15.94 -13.79 -3.13
N HIS A 326 15.93 -14.66 -4.11
CA HIS A 326 17.09 -15.00 -4.96
C HIS A 326 17.02 -14.40 -6.37
N ALA A 327 15.94 -13.69 -6.70
CA ALA A 327 15.71 -13.17 -8.04
C ALA A 327 16.74 -12.13 -8.46
N HIS A 328 17.13 -12.20 -9.73
CA HIS A 328 17.98 -11.21 -10.42
C HIS A 328 19.33 -10.90 -9.75
N PRO A 329 20.15 -11.91 -9.35
CA PRO A 329 21.37 -11.70 -8.58
C PRO A 329 22.39 -10.85 -9.34
N ASP A 330 22.56 -11.05 -10.65
CA ASP A 330 23.50 -10.28 -11.47
C ASP A 330 23.10 -8.81 -11.59
N LEU A 331 21.80 -8.54 -11.77
CA LEU A 331 21.28 -7.16 -11.79
C LEU A 331 21.51 -6.48 -10.44
N ARG A 332 21.20 -7.15 -9.34
CA ARG A 332 21.40 -6.63 -7.98
C ARG A 332 22.89 -6.35 -7.71
N ALA A 333 23.78 -7.28 -8.06
CA ALA A 333 25.22 -7.11 -7.92
C ALA A 333 25.75 -5.96 -8.78
N LYS A 334 25.28 -5.82 -10.03
CA LYS A 334 25.65 -4.71 -10.92
C LYS A 334 25.22 -3.36 -10.34
N GLN A 335 24.00 -3.25 -9.81
CA GLN A 335 23.52 -2.00 -9.22
C GLN A 335 24.31 -1.65 -7.94
N ARG A 336 24.63 -2.62 -7.10
CA ARG A 336 25.46 -2.39 -5.91
C ARG A 336 26.83 -1.83 -6.27
N ARG A 337 27.55 -2.45 -7.23
CA ARG A 337 28.83 -1.92 -7.71
C ARG A 337 28.71 -0.49 -8.23
N ARG A 338 27.71 -0.23 -9.09
CA ARG A 338 27.48 1.11 -9.65
C ARG A 338 27.32 2.18 -8.56
N VAL A 339 26.57 1.90 -7.50
CA VAL A 339 26.25 2.89 -6.46
C VAL A 339 27.38 3.00 -5.43
N PHE A 340 27.89 1.87 -4.92
CA PHE A 340 28.81 1.87 -3.78
C PHE A 340 30.30 1.92 -4.19
N ASP A 341 30.67 1.28 -5.31
CA ASP A 341 32.06 1.24 -5.77
C ASP A 341 32.35 2.38 -6.77
N ASP A 342 31.43 2.61 -7.73
CA ASP A 342 31.63 3.62 -8.78
C ASP A 342 31.07 5.01 -8.39
N GLY A 343 30.37 5.14 -7.26
CA GLY A 343 29.84 6.41 -6.73
C GLY A 343 28.73 7.05 -7.59
N VAL A 344 28.04 6.27 -8.42
CA VAL A 344 26.94 6.77 -9.26
C VAL A 344 25.68 6.90 -8.41
N ALA A 345 25.13 8.11 -8.35
CA ALA A 345 23.91 8.36 -7.57
C ALA A 345 22.75 7.42 -7.97
N PRO A 346 21.94 6.98 -6.99
CA PRO A 346 20.70 6.25 -7.28
C PRO A 346 19.79 7.06 -8.23
N SER A 347 19.13 6.39 -9.17
CA SER A 347 18.23 7.04 -10.11
C SER A 347 16.86 6.36 -10.14
N ASP A 348 15.85 7.11 -10.54
CA ASP A 348 14.49 6.60 -10.79
C ASP A 348 14.33 6.02 -12.22
N GLU A 349 15.41 5.92 -12.99
CA GLU A 349 15.41 5.25 -14.29
C GLU A 349 14.98 3.80 -14.17
N GLY A 350 14.20 3.32 -15.15
CA GLY A 350 13.61 1.98 -15.11
C GLY A 350 12.17 1.94 -14.59
N LEU A 351 11.65 3.04 -14.03
CA LEU A 351 10.22 3.16 -13.79
C LEU A 351 9.41 3.11 -15.11
N VAL A 352 10.02 3.47 -16.23
CA VAL A 352 9.42 3.40 -17.58
C VAL A 352 9.17 1.94 -17.97
N GLU A 353 10.14 1.05 -17.74
CA GLU A 353 10.01 -0.39 -18.04
C GLU A 353 8.91 -1.07 -17.24
N SER A 354 8.57 -0.52 -16.08
CA SER A 354 7.52 -1.04 -15.21
C SER A 354 6.11 -0.57 -15.58
N GLN A 355 5.93 0.34 -16.55
CA GLN A 355 4.63 0.95 -16.85
C GLN A 355 3.53 -0.05 -17.21
N GLN A 356 3.87 -1.10 -17.97
CA GLN A 356 2.91 -2.13 -18.36
C GLN A 356 2.40 -2.95 -17.17
N HIS A 357 3.20 -3.10 -16.12
CA HIS A 357 2.91 -3.99 -14.98
C HIS A 357 2.43 -3.23 -13.75
N ILE A 358 3.06 -2.09 -13.45
CA ILE A 358 2.81 -1.34 -12.21
C ILE A 358 2.05 -0.01 -12.48
N GLY A 359 1.77 0.29 -13.75
CA GLY A 359 0.99 1.47 -14.14
C GLY A 359 1.82 2.61 -14.74
N PRO A 360 1.16 3.57 -15.40
CA PRO A 360 1.79 4.64 -16.15
C PRO A 360 2.56 5.63 -15.26
N LEU A 361 3.54 6.32 -15.87
CA LEU A 361 4.19 7.48 -15.27
C LEU A 361 3.30 8.72 -15.43
N ALA A 362 3.02 9.43 -14.35
CA ALA A 362 2.48 10.78 -14.42
C ALA A 362 3.59 11.78 -14.87
N PRO A 363 3.23 12.92 -15.49
CA PRO A 363 4.18 14.00 -15.76
C PRO A 363 4.92 14.42 -14.48
N ARG A 364 6.18 14.90 -14.62
CA ARG A 364 6.88 15.54 -13.51
C ARG A 364 6.12 16.79 -13.12
N GLU A 365 5.79 16.94 -11.86
CA GLU A 365 5.32 18.21 -11.36
C GLU A 365 6.48 19.20 -11.39
N THR A 366 6.33 20.27 -12.16
CA THR A 366 7.27 21.40 -12.09
C THR A 366 7.15 21.97 -10.69
N ALA A 367 8.27 21.98 -9.95
CA ALA A 367 8.32 22.67 -8.69
C ALA A 367 7.83 24.10 -8.92
N SER A 368 6.67 24.43 -8.36
CA SER A 368 6.22 25.81 -8.31
C SER A 368 7.24 26.56 -7.47
N ALA A 369 7.99 27.44 -8.12
CA ALA A 369 8.96 28.32 -7.51
C ALA A 369 8.32 29.23 -6.44
#